data_58e7155627f31872ab385b141611c8cc
#
_entry.id   58e7155627f31872ab385b141611c8cc
#
_cell.length_a   1.000
_cell.length_b   1.000
_cell.length_c   1.000
_cell.angle_alpha   90.00
_cell.angle_beta   90.00
_cell.angle_gamma   90.00
#
_symmetry.space_group_name_H-M   'P 1'
#
loop_
_entity.id
_entity.type
_entity.pdbx_description
1 polymer ?
#
loop_
_entity_poly.entity_id
_entity_poly.type
_entity_poly.pdbx_seq_one_letter_code
_entity_poly.pdbx_strand_id
1 'polypeptide(L)'
;MFVSIKANNPKQKSIRMFVRLFLIATVLYFGEALAYIFRGNLGPFNILVTRIANLMVFAMYIAMANIYVRYVSSVFVEKGAEVSGNSVKIANIFSCINIFIVVVNLFYPWMYYFDEANYYHRNTSWYVYTLISLVVIFIGAGMAIKYRKYLDCLLYTSPSPRDMRRSR
;
A
#
# COMPACT_ATOMS: atom_id res chain seq x y z
N MET A 1 14.63 28.72 6.08
CA MET A 1 13.31 29.22 5.63
C MET A 1 12.40 28.01 5.42
N PHE A 2 11.70 27.57 6.48
CA PHE A 2 10.75 26.44 6.40
C PHE A 2 9.44 26.97 5.81
N VAL A 3 9.14 26.56 4.57
CA VAL A 3 7.83 26.82 3.97
C VAL A 3 6.81 26.01 4.73
N SER A 4 6.03 26.70 5.58
CA SER A 4 4.84 26.14 6.20
C SER A 4 3.83 25.82 5.09
N ILE A 5 3.84 24.60 4.62
CA ILE A 5 2.90 24.11 3.59
C ILE A 5 1.53 24.00 4.26
N LYS A 6 0.67 24.96 3.98
CA LYS A 6 -0.73 25.01 4.45
C LYS A 6 -1.42 23.66 4.16
N ALA A 7 -1.70 22.89 5.21
CA ALA A 7 -2.03 21.46 5.18
C ALA A 7 -3.35 21.07 4.49
N ASN A 8 -4.07 22.00 3.86
CA ASN A 8 -5.46 21.83 3.47
C ASN A 8 -5.74 21.91 1.96
N ASN A 9 -4.71 21.89 1.10
CA ASN A 9 -4.93 21.87 -0.34
C ASN A 9 -5.14 20.40 -0.81
N PRO A 10 -6.31 20.02 -1.39
CA PRO A 10 -6.59 18.67 -1.83
C PRO A 10 -5.53 18.13 -2.79
N LYS A 11 -5.04 18.91 -3.75
CA LYS A 11 -3.96 18.51 -4.69
C LYS A 11 -2.67 18.08 -3.98
N GLN A 12 -2.39 18.61 -2.80
CA GLN A 12 -1.23 18.19 -2.01
C GLN A 12 -1.46 16.88 -1.26
N LYS A 13 -2.72 16.43 -1.08
CA LYS A 13 -3.05 15.21 -0.38
C LYS A 13 -2.75 13.97 -1.23
N SER A 14 -3.14 13.94 -2.49
CA SER A 14 -2.84 12.81 -3.40
C SER A 14 -1.34 12.68 -3.63
N ILE A 15 -0.63 13.78 -3.86
CA ILE A 15 0.83 13.79 -4.02
C ILE A 15 1.51 13.21 -2.77
N ARG A 16 1.09 13.62 -1.56
CA ARG A 16 1.63 13.06 -0.32
C ARG A 16 1.36 11.57 -0.17
N MET A 17 0.17 11.10 -0.56
CA MET A 17 -0.15 9.67 -0.52
C MET A 17 0.68 8.90 -1.55
N PHE A 18 0.90 9.44 -2.73
CA PHE A 18 1.77 8.86 -3.75
C PHE A 18 3.23 8.73 -3.26
N VAL A 19 3.78 9.81 -2.68
CA VAL A 19 5.14 9.77 -2.10
C VAL A 19 5.24 8.73 -0.98
N ARG A 20 4.21 8.61 -0.12
CA ARG A 20 4.17 7.56 0.91
C ARG A 20 4.15 6.15 0.32
N LEU A 21 3.37 5.92 -0.76
CA LEU A 21 3.38 4.64 -1.47
C LEU A 21 4.78 4.30 -1.97
N PHE A 22 5.45 5.26 -2.59
CA PHE A 22 6.81 5.07 -3.10
C PHE A 22 7.81 4.76 -1.97
N LEU A 23 7.77 5.50 -0.87
CA LEU A 23 8.62 5.25 0.29
C LEU A 23 8.37 3.86 0.90
N ILE A 24 7.11 3.46 1.05
CA ILE A 24 6.76 2.14 1.59
C ILE A 24 7.23 1.04 0.64
N ALA A 25 7.06 1.21 -0.67
CA ALA A 25 7.58 0.25 -1.66
C ALA A 25 9.11 0.11 -1.56
N THR A 26 9.83 1.23 -1.40
CA THR A 26 11.29 1.21 -1.23
C THR A 26 11.70 0.43 0.02
N VAL A 27 11.05 0.69 1.16
CA VAL A 27 11.31 -0.02 2.42
C VAL A 27 10.96 -1.51 2.31
N LEU A 28 9.86 -1.83 1.61
CA LEU A 28 9.44 -3.21 1.35
C LEU A 28 10.51 -3.97 0.57
N TYR A 29 10.96 -3.46 -0.58
CA TYR A 29 11.99 -4.11 -1.39
C TYR A 29 13.33 -4.21 -0.66
N PHE A 30 13.68 -3.21 0.15
CA PHE A 30 14.86 -3.29 1.00
C PHE A 30 14.73 -4.42 2.03
N GLY A 31 13.56 -4.58 2.66
CA GLY A 31 13.27 -5.68 3.57
C GLY A 31 13.35 -7.05 2.88
N GLU A 32 12.79 -7.18 1.68
CA GLU A 32 12.90 -8.41 0.90
C GLU A 32 14.35 -8.75 0.55
N ALA A 33 15.14 -7.76 0.15
CA ALA A 33 16.56 -7.96 -0.14
C ALA A 33 17.32 -8.43 1.11
N LEU A 34 17.09 -7.81 2.27
CA LEU A 34 17.70 -8.26 3.53
C LEU A 34 17.28 -9.70 3.88
N ALA A 35 15.97 -10.00 3.80
CA ALA A 35 15.48 -11.35 4.08
C ALA A 35 16.10 -12.40 3.17
N TYR A 36 16.36 -12.06 1.92
CA TYR A 36 16.99 -12.95 0.94
C TYR A 36 18.48 -13.14 1.20
N ILE A 37 19.24 -12.06 1.49
CA ILE A 37 20.69 -12.10 1.71
C ILE A 37 21.04 -12.92 2.96
N PHE A 38 20.27 -12.78 4.04
CA PHE A 38 20.53 -13.44 5.31
C PHE A 38 19.86 -14.82 5.45
N ARG A 39 19.07 -15.22 4.46
CA ARG A 39 18.41 -16.53 4.40
C ARG A 39 19.45 -17.65 4.37
N GLY A 40 19.23 -18.70 5.20
CA GLY A 40 20.12 -19.87 5.26
C GLY A 40 21.45 -19.63 5.98
N ASN A 41 21.72 -18.41 6.44
CA ASN A 41 22.91 -18.13 7.23
C ASN A 41 22.62 -18.36 8.72
N LEU A 42 23.45 -19.21 9.34
CA LEU A 42 23.36 -19.56 10.77
C LEU A 42 24.23 -18.61 11.58
N GLY A 43 23.63 -17.92 12.51
CA GLY A 43 24.28 -17.01 13.45
C GLY A 43 23.22 -16.13 14.10
N PRO A 44 23.37 -15.79 15.37
CA PRO A 44 22.33 -15.04 16.10
C PRO A 44 21.92 -13.74 15.39
N PHE A 45 22.88 -13.02 14.84
CA PHE A 45 22.64 -11.80 14.08
C PHE A 45 21.86 -12.06 12.78
N ASN A 46 22.25 -13.07 12.00
CA ASN A 46 21.62 -13.40 10.72
C ASN A 46 20.16 -13.85 10.91
N ILE A 47 19.92 -14.68 11.94
CA ILE A 47 18.58 -15.15 12.31
C ILE A 47 17.71 -13.95 12.71
N LEU A 48 18.22 -13.04 13.53
CA LEU A 48 17.49 -11.85 13.96
C LEU A 48 17.13 -10.96 12.76
N VAL A 49 18.10 -10.68 11.88
CA VAL A 49 17.88 -9.86 10.68
C VAL A 49 16.84 -10.49 9.76
N THR A 50 16.91 -11.81 9.50
CA THR A 50 15.94 -12.51 8.67
C THR A 50 14.52 -12.40 9.24
N ARG A 51 14.35 -12.57 10.55
CA ARG A 51 13.04 -12.48 11.20
C ARG A 51 12.48 -11.06 11.17
N ILE A 52 13.29 -10.06 11.50
CA ILE A 52 12.88 -8.64 11.47
C ILE A 52 12.56 -8.21 10.04
N ALA A 53 13.39 -8.59 9.07
CA ALA A 53 13.18 -8.24 7.67
C ALA A 53 11.85 -8.82 7.14
N ASN A 54 11.54 -10.09 7.42
CA ASN A 54 10.27 -10.67 7.02
C ASN A 54 9.07 -10.01 7.72
N LEU A 55 9.17 -9.72 9.02
CA LEU A 55 8.11 -8.99 9.73
C LEU A 55 7.87 -7.60 9.11
N MET A 56 8.94 -6.88 8.79
CA MET A 56 8.89 -5.59 8.13
C MET A 56 8.21 -5.70 6.75
N VAL A 57 8.53 -6.72 5.96
CA VAL A 57 7.91 -6.99 4.65
C VAL A 57 6.40 -7.16 4.79
N PHE A 58 5.92 -7.99 5.73
CA PHE A 58 4.47 -8.16 5.94
C PHE A 58 3.78 -6.87 6.40
N ALA A 59 4.40 -6.10 7.30
CA ALA A 59 3.88 -4.82 7.75
C ALA A 59 3.79 -3.80 6.59
N MET A 60 4.80 -3.77 5.71
CA MET A 60 4.82 -2.87 4.56
C MET A 60 3.79 -3.26 3.50
N TYR A 61 3.52 -4.55 3.27
CA TYR A 61 2.43 -4.98 2.38
C TYR A 61 1.07 -4.48 2.86
N ILE A 62 0.77 -4.59 4.16
CA ILE A 62 -0.48 -4.10 4.74
C ILE A 62 -0.58 -2.57 4.58
N ALA A 63 0.51 -1.86 4.92
CA ALA A 63 0.56 -0.40 4.81
C ALA A 63 0.36 0.06 3.36
N MET A 64 1.01 -0.60 2.40
CA MET A 64 0.91 -0.30 0.97
C MET A 64 -0.51 -0.46 0.46
N ALA A 65 -1.17 -1.59 0.76
CA ALA A 65 -2.55 -1.83 0.35
C ALA A 65 -3.53 -0.78 0.94
N ASN A 66 -3.37 -0.42 2.22
CA ASN A 66 -4.20 0.58 2.88
C ASN A 66 -3.99 1.99 2.29
N ILE A 67 -2.73 2.40 2.10
CA ILE A 67 -2.41 3.73 1.54
C ILE A 67 -2.83 3.81 0.08
N TYR A 68 -2.78 2.70 -0.68
CA TYR A 68 -3.30 2.65 -2.04
C TYR A 68 -4.79 3.02 -2.10
N VAL A 69 -5.64 2.44 -1.23
CA VAL A 69 -7.07 2.80 -1.17
C VAL A 69 -7.26 4.28 -0.84
N ARG A 70 -6.49 4.82 0.10
CA ARG A 70 -6.54 6.24 0.47
C ARG A 70 -6.05 7.15 -0.66
N TYR A 71 -5.03 6.73 -1.40
CA TYR A 71 -4.54 7.44 -2.57
C TYR A 71 -5.61 7.52 -3.65
N VAL A 72 -6.21 6.38 -4.02
CA VAL A 72 -7.30 6.34 -5.01
C VAL A 72 -8.46 7.24 -4.57
N SER A 73 -8.88 7.15 -3.30
CA SER A 73 -9.91 8.04 -2.74
C SER A 73 -9.54 9.51 -2.88
N SER A 74 -8.30 9.89 -2.54
CA SER A 74 -7.87 11.29 -2.60
C SER A 74 -7.83 11.85 -4.03
N VAL A 75 -7.41 11.03 -5.00
CA VAL A 75 -7.39 11.42 -6.42
C VAL A 75 -8.80 11.76 -6.91
N PHE A 76 -9.80 10.96 -6.57
CA PHE A 76 -11.18 11.22 -7.02
C PHE A 76 -11.82 12.40 -6.29
N VAL A 77 -11.55 12.57 -4.99
CA VAL A 77 -12.01 13.76 -4.24
C VAL A 77 -11.42 15.05 -4.82
N GLU A 78 -10.16 15.05 -5.23
CA GLU A 78 -9.53 16.19 -5.92
C GLU A 78 -10.19 16.54 -7.25
N LYS A 79 -10.81 15.56 -7.89
CA LYS A 79 -11.55 15.71 -9.15
C LYS A 79 -13.05 16.05 -8.95
N GLY A 80 -13.45 16.35 -7.71
CA GLY A 80 -14.82 16.72 -7.37
C GLY A 80 -15.79 15.54 -7.22
N ALA A 81 -15.30 14.30 -7.14
CA ALA A 81 -16.15 13.15 -6.85
C ALA A 81 -16.50 13.10 -5.35
N GLU A 82 -17.77 12.88 -5.05
CA GLU A 82 -18.22 12.55 -3.69
C GLU A 82 -17.90 11.09 -3.37
N VAL A 83 -16.67 10.84 -2.89
CA VAL A 83 -16.22 9.50 -2.53
C VAL A 83 -16.71 9.14 -1.14
N SER A 84 -17.49 8.05 -1.04
CA SER A 84 -17.95 7.53 0.25
C SER A 84 -16.75 7.10 1.11
N GLY A 85 -16.69 7.60 2.34
CA GLY A 85 -15.67 7.22 3.33
C GLY A 85 -15.76 5.74 3.76
N ASN A 86 -16.84 5.04 3.42
CA ASN A 86 -17.04 3.64 3.81
C ASN A 86 -15.99 2.71 3.23
N SER A 87 -15.56 2.91 1.97
CA SER A 87 -14.51 2.09 1.35
C SER A 87 -13.19 2.17 2.13
N VAL A 88 -12.81 3.36 2.58
CA VAL A 88 -11.60 3.55 3.41
C VAL A 88 -11.78 2.92 4.79
N LYS A 89 -12.97 3.01 5.39
CA LYS A 89 -13.25 2.36 6.69
C LYS A 89 -13.14 0.84 6.59
N ILE A 90 -13.74 0.25 5.55
CA ILE A 90 -13.69 -1.20 5.31
C ILE A 90 -12.23 -1.65 5.08
N ALA A 91 -11.46 -0.92 4.26
CA ALA A 91 -10.04 -1.19 4.05
C ALA A 91 -9.24 -1.14 5.36
N ASN A 92 -9.54 -0.18 6.25
CA ASN A 92 -8.92 -0.10 7.56
C ASN A 92 -9.23 -1.32 8.44
N ILE A 93 -10.49 -1.79 8.45
CA ILE A 93 -10.89 -2.98 9.21
C ILE A 93 -10.11 -4.21 8.74
N PHE A 94 -10.05 -4.47 7.43
CA PHE A 94 -9.28 -5.59 6.88
C PHE A 94 -7.77 -5.45 7.15
N SER A 95 -7.23 -4.24 7.10
CA SER A 95 -5.83 -3.99 7.47
C SER A 95 -5.57 -4.28 8.95
N CYS A 96 -6.49 -3.93 9.85
CA CYS A 96 -6.38 -4.26 11.28
C CYS A 96 -6.43 -5.78 11.50
N ILE A 97 -7.28 -6.52 10.77
CA ILE A 97 -7.32 -7.98 10.82
C ILE A 97 -5.98 -8.57 10.39
N ASN A 98 -5.40 -8.08 9.29
CA ASN A 98 -4.08 -8.53 8.83
C ASN A 98 -2.96 -8.21 9.83
N ILE A 99 -2.97 -7.03 10.46
CA ILE A 99 -2.02 -6.69 11.53
C ILE A 99 -2.16 -7.70 12.67
N PHE A 100 -3.39 -8.02 13.09
CA PHE A 100 -3.63 -9.00 14.14
C PHE A 100 -3.07 -10.37 13.77
N ILE A 101 -3.27 -10.86 12.54
CA ILE A 101 -2.70 -12.12 12.04
C ILE A 101 -1.17 -12.11 12.13
N VAL A 102 -0.51 -11.03 11.72
CA VAL A 102 0.95 -10.89 11.79
C VAL A 102 1.43 -10.87 13.24
N VAL A 103 0.72 -10.19 14.14
CA VAL A 103 1.05 -10.17 15.57
C VAL A 103 0.90 -11.56 16.21
N VAL A 104 -0.17 -12.27 15.89
CA VAL A 104 -0.37 -13.66 16.37
C VAL A 104 0.77 -14.57 15.90
N ASN A 105 1.25 -14.38 14.67
CA ASN A 105 2.35 -15.17 14.12
C ASN A 105 3.69 -14.97 14.86
N LEU A 106 3.87 -13.87 15.60
CA LEU A 106 5.06 -13.68 16.44
C LEU A 106 5.12 -14.66 17.63
N PHE A 107 3.95 -15.06 18.13
CA PHE A 107 3.83 -15.96 19.30
C PHE A 107 3.56 -17.40 18.90
N TYR A 108 2.85 -17.60 17.80
CA TYR A 108 2.48 -18.90 17.29
C TYR A 108 2.68 -18.93 15.76
N PRO A 109 3.55 -19.82 15.22
CA PRO A 109 3.92 -19.84 13.79
C PRO A 109 2.78 -20.34 12.91
N TRP A 110 1.69 -19.61 12.87
CA TRP A 110 0.46 -19.95 12.16
C TRP A 110 0.54 -19.66 10.66
N MET A 111 1.09 -18.50 10.31
CA MET A 111 1.15 -18.04 8.92
C MET A 111 2.44 -18.49 8.23
N TYR A 112 3.57 -18.40 8.94
CA TYR A 112 4.88 -18.83 8.47
C TYR A 112 5.79 -19.19 9.64
N TYR A 113 6.84 -19.95 9.34
CA TYR A 113 7.88 -20.30 10.32
C TYR A 113 9.26 -20.31 9.65
N PHE A 114 10.29 -20.36 10.47
CA PHE A 114 11.66 -20.57 10.05
C PHE A 114 12.13 -21.92 10.59
N ASP A 115 12.79 -22.70 9.73
CA ASP A 115 13.43 -23.95 10.15
C ASP A 115 14.76 -23.72 10.88
N GLU A 116 15.39 -24.81 11.31
CA GLU A 116 16.68 -24.78 11.99
C GLU A 116 17.82 -24.23 11.12
N ALA A 117 17.69 -24.33 9.79
CA ALA A 117 18.63 -23.78 8.82
C ALA A 117 18.34 -22.33 8.43
N ASN A 118 17.44 -21.63 9.16
CA ASN A 118 17.02 -20.25 8.89
C ASN A 118 16.38 -20.04 7.52
N TYR A 119 15.67 -21.07 6.99
CA TYR A 119 14.84 -20.92 5.81
C TYR A 119 13.39 -20.61 6.18
N TYR A 120 12.80 -19.69 5.41
CA TYR A 120 11.41 -19.29 5.54
C TYR A 120 10.48 -20.31 4.88
N HIS A 121 9.46 -20.77 5.60
CA HIS A 121 8.41 -21.66 5.12
C HIS A 121 7.03 -21.07 5.35
N ARG A 122 6.13 -21.23 4.37
CA ARG A 122 4.74 -20.76 4.43
C ARG A 122 3.85 -21.89 4.95
N ASN A 123 2.96 -21.55 5.88
CA ASN A 123 1.86 -22.41 6.29
C ASN A 123 0.61 -22.13 5.46
N THR A 124 -0.37 -23.04 5.49
CA THR A 124 -1.64 -22.89 4.78
C THR A 124 -2.37 -21.59 5.15
N SER A 125 -2.29 -21.14 6.38
CA SER A 125 -2.90 -19.89 6.85
C SER A 125 -2.32 -18.62 6.20
N TRP A 126 -1.18 -18.71 5.53
CA TRP A 126 -0.63 -17.62 4.71
C TRP A 126 -1.61 -17.17 3.61
N TYR A 127 -2.41 -18.11 3.07
CA TYR A 127 -3.42 -17.77 2.07
C TYR A 127 -4.51 -16.87 2.62
N VAL A 128 -4.89 -17.01 3.90
CA VAL A 128 -5.89 -16.14 4.56
C VAL A 128 -5.40 -14.69 4.59
N TYR A 129 -4.16 -14.47 5.02
CA TYR A 129 -3.52 -13.15 5.00
C TYR A 129 -3.50 -12.55 3.59
N THR A 130 -3.14 -13.36 2.60
CA THR A 130 -3.06 -12.92 1.19
C THR A 130 -4.44 -12.57 0.64
N LEU A 131 -5.47 -13.38 0.91
CA LEU A 131 -6.84 -13.11 0.47
C LEU A 131 -7.38 -11.82 1.07
N ILE A 132 -7.15 -11.56 2.36
CA ILE A 132 -7.56 -10.32 3.01
C ILE A 132 -6.85 -9.12 2.37
N SER A 133 -5.55 -9.24 2.08
CA SER A 133 -4.79 -8.18 1.39
C SER A 133 -5.33 -7.91 -0.01
N LEU A 134 -5.69 -8.94 -0.77
CA LEU A 134 -6.32 -8.82 -2.09
C LEU A 134 -7.68 -8.11 -2.01
N VAL A 135 -8.51 -8.41 -1.00
CA VAL A 135 -9.77 -7.70 -0.80
C VAL A 135 -9.54 -6.20 -0.65
N VAL A 136 -8.52 -5.78 0.12
CA VAL A 136 -8.19 -4.35 0.27
C VAL A 136 -7.80 -3.73 -1.09
N ILE A 137 -6.99 -4.42 -1.90
CA ILE A 137 -6.61 -3.96 -3.25
C ILE A 137 -7.84 -3.85 -4.15
N PHE A 138 -8.73 -4.85 -4.12
CA PHE A 138 -9.97 -4.84 -4.92
C PHE A 138 -10.94 -3.73 -4.50
N ILE A 139 -10.98 -3.33 -3.24
CA ILE A 139 -11.73 -2.13 -2.81
C ILE A 139 -11.21 -0.89 -3.56
N GLY A 140 -9.89 -0.71 -3.62
CA GLY A 140 -9.28 0.41 -4.37
C GLY A 140 -9.57 0.35 -5.87
N ALA A 141 -9.44 -0.83 -6.48
CA ALA A 141 -9.75 -1.04 -7.90
C ALA A 141 -11.25 -0.79 -8.21
N GLY A 142 -12.14 -1.28 -7.35
CA GLY A 142 -13.59 -1.04 -7.46
C GLY A 142 -13.94 0.45 -7.38
N MET A 143 -13.25 1.19 -6.50
CA MET A 143 -13.39 2.65 -6.46
C MET A 143 -12.92 3.30 -7.77
N ALA A 144 -11.79 2.87 -8.33
CA ALA A 144 -11.27 3.39 -9.59
C ALA A 144 -12.26 3.16 -10.75
N ILE A 145 -12.87 1.98 -10.83
CA ILE A 145 -13.89 1.64 -11.83
C ILE A 145 -15.16 2.48 -11.62
N LYS A 146 -15.64 2.58 -10.37
CA LYS A 146 -16.86 3.31 -10.02
C LYS A 146 -16.79 4.78 -10.40
N TYR A 147 -15.65 5.41 -10.14
CA TYR A 147 -15.44 6.84 -10.33
C TYR A 147 -14.70 7.20 -11.63
N ARG A 148 -14.50 6.25 -12.56
CA ARG A 148 -13.75 6.44 -13.82
C ARG A 148 -14.18 7.66 -14.63
N LYS A 149 -15.46 8.00 -14.62
CA LYS A 149 -16.02 9.17 -15.35
C LYS A 149 -15.35 10.50 -14.98
N TYR A 150 -14.86 10.63 -13.74
CA TYR A 150 -14.13 11.82 -13.30
C TYR A 150 -12.71 11.91 -13.86
N LEU A 151 -12.17 10.81 -14.43
CA LEU A 151 -10.87 10.79 -15.11
C LEU A 151 -11.02 11.21 -16.57
N ASP A 152 -12.10 10.82 -17.24
CA ASP A 152 -12.35 11.08 -18.66
C ASP A 152 -12.54 12.57 -18.93
N CYS A 153 -13.09 13.35 -17.99
CA CYS A 153 -13.22 14.80 -18.11
C CYS A 153 -11.91 15.53 -18.40
N LEU A 154 -10.76 14.98 -18.08
CA LEU A 154 -9.45 15.59 -18.35
C LEU A 154 -8.96 15.38 -19.78
N LEU A 155 -9.37 14.30 -20.44
CA LEU A 155 -9.00 14.04 -21.83
C LEU A 155 -9.74 15.00 -22.79
N TYR A 156 -10.95 15.45 -22.40
CA TYR A 156 -11.76 16.36 -23.20
C TYR A 156 -11.54 17.85 -22.88
N THR A 157 -10.95 18.19 -21.74
CA THR A 157 -10.65 19.59 -21.35
C THR A 157 -9.24 20.05 -21.75
N SER A 158 -8.44 19.21 -22.36
CA SER A 158 -7.22 19.63 -23.02
C SER A 158 -7.63 20.50 -24.26
N PRO A 159 -7.28 21.80 -24.32
CA PRO A 159 -7.65 22.64 -25.46
C PRO A 159 -7.09 21.97 -26.71
N SER A 160 -8.01 21.71 -27.68
CA SER A 160 -7.62 21.17 -28.97
C SER A 160 -6.55 22.07 -29.59
N PRO A 161 -5.54 21.54 -30.28
CA PRO A 161 -4.59 22.37 -31.06
C PRO A 161 -5.26 23.32 -32.02
N ARG A 162 -6.54 23.09 -32.36
CA ARG A 162 -7.38 24.01 -33.20
C ARG A 162 -7.86 25.24 -32.43
N ASP A 163 -8.06 25.18 -31.12
CA ASP A 163 -8.53 26.32 -30.31
C ASP A 163 -7.41 27.34 -30.08
N MET A 164 -6.15 26.90 -30.06
CA MET A 164 -4.99 27.78 -29.94
C MET A 164 -4.70 28.59 -31.22
N ARG A 165 -5.27 28.20 -32.38
CA ARG A 165 -5.15 29.01 -33.64
C ARG A 165 -6.15 30.13 -33.76
N ARG A 166 -7.23 30.17 -32.98
CA ARG A 166 -8.27 31.22 -33.06
C ARG A 166 -7.99 32.41 -32.13
N SER A 167 -6.97 32.33 -31.28
CA SER A 167 -6.61 33.42 -30.35
C SER A 167 -5.38 34.23 -30.77
N ARG A 168 -5.02 34.17 -32.08
CA ARG A 168 -4.02 35.08 -32.71
C ARG A 168 -4.65 35.93 -33.75
#